data_89178462f9fe4b81c5186cc8120a8bf4
#
_entry.id   89178462f9fe4b81c5186cc8120a8bf4
#
_cell.length_a   1.000
_cell.length_b   1.000
_cell.length_c   1.000
_cell.angle_alpha   90.00
_cell.angle_beta   90.00
_cell.angle_gamma   90.00
#
_symmetry.space_group_name_H-M   'P 1'
#
loop_
_entity.id
_entity.type
_entity.pdbx_description
1 polymer ?
#
loop_
_entity_poly.entity_id
_entity_poly.type
_entity_poly.pdbx_seq_one_letter_code
_entity_poly.pdbx_strand_id
1 'polypeptide(L)'
;MVRPKKERRIENIPESKLYKPAGIPNNRLERVSLTFEEVEAVRLKDLEGLNQQEAAAKMEISRPTYQRILTEARQKIAEALIEGKSLKFEGGSYRLQPRCGKCGKDIKDSHPARYRHGQARCQECE
;
A
#
# COMPACT_ATOMS: atom_id res chain seq x y z
N MET A 1 -13.44 -26.24 -0.64
CA MET A 1 -13.17 -25.52 0.59
C MET A 1 -12.23 -24.35 0.27
N VAL A 2 -12.69 -23.14 0.53
CA VAL A 2 -11.90 -21.96 0.23
C VAL A 2 -10.91 -21.71 1.37
N ARG A 3 -9.62 -21.69 1.06
CA ARG A 3 -8.63 -21.30 2.05
C ARG A 3 -8.80 -19.82 2.40
N PRO A 4 -8.88 -19.44 3.69
CA PRO A 4 -8.87 -18.04 4.05
C PRO A 4 -7.57 -17.39 3.55
N LYS A 5 -7.67 -16.20 3.00
CA LYS A 5 -6.51 -15.46 2.55
C LYS A 5 -5.63 -15.12 3.75
N LYS A 6 -4.35 -15.47 3.65
CA LYS A 6 -3.37 -15.08 4.67
C LYS A 6 -3.23 -13.57 4.66
N GLU A 7 -3.25 -12.96 5.84
CA GLU A 7 -3.02 -11.52 5.96
C GLU A 7 -1.61 -11.17 5.48
N ARG A 8 -1.53 -10.15 4.62
CA ARG A 8 -0.26 -9.64 4.13
C ARG A 8 0.23 -8.54 5.07
N ARG A 9 1.52 -8.56 5.35
CA ARG A 9 2.12 -7.53 6.17
C ARG A 9 2.29 -6.25 5.35
N ILE A 10 1.84 -5.12 5.89
CA ILE A 10 2.11 -3.81 5.31
C ILE A 10 2.76 -2.92 6.36
N GLU A 11 3.64 -2.04 5.92
CA GLU A 11 4.38 -1.13 6.81
C GLU A 11 3.78 0.25 6.88
N ASN A 12 2.94 0.62 5.92
CA ASN A 12 2.45 1.98 5.79
C ASN A 12 1.01 2.02 5.24
N ILE A 13 0.22 2.93 5.78
CA ILE A 13 -1.09 3.29 5.22
C ILE A 13 -0.98 4.73 4.73
N PRO A 14 -1.24 5.00 3.43
CA PRO A 14 -1.16 6.35 2.90
C PRO A 14 -2.13 7.30 3.60
N GLU A 15 -1.72 8.56 3.78
CA GLU A 15 -2.59 9.59 4.36
C GLU A 15 -3.76 9.89 3.43
N SER A 16 -3.48 10.10 2.15
CA SER A 16 -4.52 10.32 1.14
C SER A 16 -4.98 8.98 0.61
N LYS A 17 -6.29 8.76 0.65
CA LYS A 17 -6.90 7.49 0.22
C LYS A 17 -7.77 7.66 -1.03
N LEU A 18 -7.80 8.87 -1.59
CA LEU A 18 -8.58 9.17 -2.79
C LEU A 18 -7.79 10.10 -3.70
N TYR A 19 -7.64 9.68 -4.95
CA TYR A 19 -7.08 10.50 -6.02
C TYR A 19 -8.08 10.58 -7.14
N LYS A 20 -8.29 11.75 -7.69
CA LYS A 20 -9.25 11.95 -8.77
C LYS A 20 -8.80 13.09 -9.69
N PRO A 21 -9.31 13.15 -10.93
CA PRO A 21 -9.08 14.31 -11.78
C PRO A 21 -9.60 15.59 -11.11
N ALA A 22 -8.81 16.66 -11.20
CA ALA A 22 -9.16 17.94 -10.60
C ALA A 22 -10.41 18.52 -11.27
N GLY A 23 -11.27 19.15 -10.49
CA GLY A 23 -12.44 19.86 -11.00
C GLY A 23 -13.66 19.00 -11.31
N ILE A 24 -13.55 17.66 -11.20
CA ILE A 24 -14.66 16.77 -11.45
C ILE A 24 -15.15 16.18 -10.14
N PRO A 25 -16.44 16.32 -9.78
CA PRO A 25 -16.96 15.71 -8.54
C PRO A 25 -16.85 14.19 -8.57
N ASN A 26 -16.52 13.59 -7.44
CA ASN A 26 -16.31 12.14 -7.34
C ASN A 26 -17.55 11.33 -7.75
N ASN A 27 -18.77 11.87 -7.53
CA ASN A 27 -20.00 11.19 -7.90
C ASN A 27 -20.23 11.10 -9.42
N ARG A 28 -19.45 11.81 -10.22
CA ARG A 28 -19.49 11.76 -11.69
C ARG A 28 -18.37 10.92 -12.28
N LEU A 29 -17.52 10.36 -11.45
CA LEU A 29 -16.37 9.57 -11.88
C LEU A 29 -16.60 8.08 -11.63
N GLU A 30 -16.18 7.27 -12.58
CA GLU A 30 -16.02 5.84 -12.30
C GLU A 30 -14.85 5.68 -11.33
N ARG A 31 -14.95 4.70 -10.45
CA ARG A 31 -13.96 4.49 -9.41
C ARG A 31 -13.23 3.18 -9.59
N VAL A 32 -11.91 3.23 -9.44
CA VAL A 32 -11.06 2.07 -9.35
C VAL A 32 -10.63 1.92 -7.91
N SER A 33 -10.88 0.76 -7.30
CA SER A 33 -10.51 0.49 -5.92
C SER A 33 -9.22 -0.30 -5.86
N LEU A 34 -8.26 0.19 -5.04
CA LEU A 34 -7.02 -0.51 -4.72
C LEU A 34 -7.06 -0.96 -3.27
N THR A 35 -6.70 -2.20 -3.01
CA THR A 35 -6.53 -2.66 -1.64
C THR A 35 -5.25 -2.07 -1.05
N PHE A 36 -5.17 -1.99 0.29
CA PHE A 36 -3.98 -1.47 0.94
C PHE A 36 -2.75 -2.34 0.67
N GLU A 37 -2.94 -3.65 0.51
CA GLU A 37 -1.84 -4.54 0.12
C GLU A 37 -1.34 -4.28 -1.30
N GLU A 38 -2.24 -3.90 -2.22
CA GLU A 38 -1.85 -3.51 -3.57
C GLU A 38 -1.04 -2.21 -3.56
N VAL A 39 -1.46 -1.23 -2.75
CA VAL A 39 -0.73 0.02 -2.58
C VAL A 39 0.66 -0.24 -2.00
N GLU A 40 0.75 -1.12 -1.00
CA GLU A 40 2.03 -1.47 -0.40
C GLU A 40 2.97 -2.16 -1.38
N ALA A 41 2.42 -3.05 -2.22
CA ALA A 41 3.22 -3.72 -3.25
C ALA A 41 3.87 -2.71 -4.20
N VAL A 42 3.12 -1.70 -4.62
CA VAL A 42 3.61 -0.64 -5.49
C VAL A 42 4.66 0.22 -4.75
N ARG A 43 4.39 0.55 -3.49
CA ARG A 43 5.31 1.36 -2.69
C ARG A 43 6.67 0.69 -2.58
N LEU A 44 6.69 -0.60 -2.25
CA LEU A 44 7.93 -1.33 -2.03
C LEU A 44 8.76 -1.45 -3.32
N LYS A 45 8.11 -1.71 -4.44
CA LYS A 45 8.80 -1.91 -5.72
C LYS A 45 9.16 -0.60 -6.41
N ASP A 46 8.18 0.27 -6.56
CA ASP A 46 8.30 1.44 -7.44
C ASP A 46 8.79 2.69 -6.72
N LEU A 47 8.53 2.81 -5.41
CA LEU A 47 9.01 3.95 -4.63
C LEU A 47 10.30 3.61 -3.88
N GLU A 48 10.34 2.47 -3.18
CA GLU A 48 11.52 2.06 -2.40
C GLU A 48 12.60 1.41 -3.26
N GLY A 49 12.25 0.95 -4.46
CA GLY A 49 13.22 0.36 -5.37
C GLY A 49 13.67 -1.05 -5.04
N LEU A 50 12.91 -1.76 -4.23
CA LEU A 50 13.24 -3.15 -3.86
C LEU A 50 13.01 -4.09 -5.04
N ASN A 51 13.74 -5.19 -5.08
CA ASN A 51 13.42 -6.25 -6.04
C ASN A 51 12.19 -7.03 -5.54
N GLN A 52 11.60 -7.85 -6.41
CA GLN A 52 10.36 -8.57 -6.09
C GLN A 52 10.53 -9.52 -4.91
N GLN A 53 11.69 -10.15 -4.80
CA GLN A 53 11.95 -11.09 -3.70
C GLN A 53 12.03 -10.37 -2.35
N GLU A 54 12.71 -9.25 -2.30
CA GLU A 54 12.81 -8.42 -1.09
C GLU A 54 11.45 -7.85 -0.70
N ALA A 55 10.70 -7.35 -1.66
CA ALA A 55 9.38 -6.79 -1.43
C ALA A 55 8.40 -7.86 -0.93
N ALA A 56 8.42 -9.05 -1.55
CA ALA A 56 7.58 -10.16 -1.12
C ALA A 56 7.92 -10.59 0.31
N ALA A 57 9.20 -10.64 0.66
CA ALA A 57 9.64 -10.97 2.00
C ALA A 57 9.11 -9.97 3.03
N LYS A 58 9.11 -8.67 2.72
CA LYS A 58 8.58 -7.64 3.61
C LYS A 58 7.07 -7.78 3.82
N MET A 59 6.34 -8.21 2.82
CA MET A 59 4.89 -8.45 2.93
C MET A 59 4.57 -9.84 3.47
N GLU A 60 5.57 -10.66 3.73
CA GLU A 60 5.44 -12.02 4.24
C GLU A 60 4.60 -12.91 3.33
N ILE A 61 4.82 -12.79 2.01
CA ILE A 61 4.15 -13.57 0.98
C ILE A 61 5.18 -14.16 0.01
N SER A 62 4.74 -15.15 -0.78
CA SER A 62 5.60 -15.71 -1.80
C SER A 62 5.79 -14.72 -2.95
N ARG A 63 6.90 -14.88 -3.68
CA ARG A 63 7.18 -14.03 -4.84
C ARG A 63 6.10 -14.10 -5.92
N PRO A 64 5.57 -15.29 -6.29
CA PRO A 64 4.48 -15.34 -7.27
C PRO A 64 3.22 -14.62 -6.82
N THR A 65 2.85 -14.70 -5.55
CA THR A 65 1.72 -13.96 -4.98
C THR A 65 1.99 -12.46 -5.05
N TYR A 66 3.19 -12.03 -4.68
CA TYR A 66 3.59 -10.63 -4.76
C TYR A 66 3.48 -10.10 -6.20
N GLN A 67 4.02 -10.85 -7.17
CA GLN A 67 3.98 -10.46 -8.57
C GLN A 67 2.55 -10.28 -9.08
N ARG A 68 1.64 -11.16 -8.67
CA ARG A 68 0.23 -11.07 -9.04
C ARG A 68 -0.41 -9.81 -8.46
N ILE A 69 -0.17 -9.53 -7.18
CA ILE A 69 -0.68 -8.33 -6.51
C ILE A 69 -0.15 -7.06 -7.20
N LEU A 70 1.14 -7.03 -7.48
CA LEU A 70 1.79 -5.90 -8.12
C LEU A 70 1.24 -5.65 -9.54
N THR A 71 1.07 -6.71 -10.32
CA THR A 71 0.54 -6.62 -11.68
C THR A 71 -0.88 -6.04 -11.68
N GLU A 72 -1.74 -6.54 -10.80
CA GLU A 72 -3.11 -6.04 -10.66
C GLU A 72 -3.13 -4.59 -10.22
N ALA A 73 -2.28 -4.22 -9.25
CA ALA A 73 -2.18 -2.86 -8.76
C ALA A 73 -1.75 -1.89 -9.86
N ARG A 74 -0.72 -2.24 -10.61
CA ARG A 74 -0.23 -1.41 -11.72
C ARG A 74 -1.26 -1.24 -12.81
N GLN A 75 -2.00 -2.29 -13.15
CA GLN A 75 -3.07 -2.23 -14.14
C GLN A 75 -4.18 -1.28 -13.71
N LYS A 76 -4.60 -1.35 -12.46
CA LYS A 76 -5.63 -0.47 -11.90
C LYS A 76 -5.19 0.99 -11.90
N ILE A 77 -3.94 1.25 -11.53
CA ILE A 77 -3.39 2.60 -11.54
C ILE A 77 -3.35 3.16 -12.97
N ALA A 78 -2.89 2.35 -13.91
CA ALA A 78 -2.86 2.74 -15.33
C ALA A 78 -4.25 3.04 -15.85
N GLU A 79 -5.23 2.22 -15.54
CA GLU A 79 -6.63 2.43 -15.94
C GLU A 79 -7.15 3.78 -15.42
N ALA A 80 -6.93 4.05 -14.13
CA ALA A 80 -7.39 5.29 -13.51
C ALA A 80 -6.74 6.51 -14.16
N LEU A 81 -5.43 6.45 -14.39
CA LEU A 81 -4.68 7.58 -14.99
C LEU A 81 -5.05 7.82 -16.44
N ILE A 82 -5.16 6.78 -17.25
CA ILE A 82 -5.38 6.91 -18.68
C ILE A 82 -6.85 7.23 -18.98
N GLU A 83 -7.78 6.63 -18.26
CA GLU A 83 -9.21 6.80 -18.50
C GLU A 83 -9.86 7.88 -17.62
N GLY A 84 -9.08 8.55 -16.77
CA GLY A 84 -9.58 9.64 -15.94
C GLY A 84 -10.56 9.20 -14.87
N LYS A 85 -10.35 8.04 -14.28
CA LYS A 85 -11.18 7.51 -13.18
C LYS A 85 -10.61 7.93 -11.84
N SER A 86 -11.46 7.90 -10.79
CA SER A 86 -10.95 8.11 -9.45
C SER A 86 -10.29 6.83 -8.93
N LEU A 87 -9.29 7.01 -8.06
CA LEU A 87 -8.52 5.92 -7.47
C LEU A 87 -8.72 5.98 -5.97
N LYS A 88 -9.36 4.96 -5.39
CA LYS A 88 -9.64 4.91 -3.96
C LYS A 88 -8.95 3.72 -3.32
N PHE A 89 -8.28 3.95 -2.20
CA PHE A 89 -7.62 2.91 -1.43
C PHE A 89 -8.57 2.42 -0.35
N GLU A 90 -8.98 1.16 -0.42
CA GLU A 90 -9.91 0.58 0.54
C GLU A 90 -9.84 -0.95 0.53
N GLY A 91 -10.08 -1.54 1.69
CA GLY A 91 -10.22 -2.99 1.82
C GLY A 91 -8.92 -3.77 1.73
N GLY A 92 -9.07 -5.08 1.55
CA GLY A 92 -7.96 -6.02 1.47
C GLY A 92 -7.78 -6.85 2.73
N SER A 93 -6.86 -7.82 2.65
CA SER A 93 -6.47 -8.67 3.77
C SER A 93 -5.04 -8.32 4.15
N TYR A 94 -4.88 -7.51 5.20
CA TYR A 94 -3.56 -7.04 5.59
C TYR A 94 -3.44 -6.93 7.10
N ARG A 95 -2.18 -6.90 7.55
CA ARG A 95 -1.80 -6.66 8.93
C ARG A 95 -0.81 -5.50 8.94
N LEU A 96 -1.15 -4.44 9.65
CA LEU A 96 -0.30 -3.26 9.72
C LEU A 96 0.79 -3.48 10.77
N GLN A 97 2.04 -3.49 10.33
CA GLN A 97 3.22 -3.53 11.19
C GLN A 97 4.18 -2.45 10.72
N PRO A 98 4.00 -1.22 11.19
CA PRO A 98 4.84 -0.11 10.71
C PRO A 98 6.28 -0.27 11.18
N ARG A 99 7.21 0.16 10.32
CA ARG A 99 8.61 0.31 10.67
C ARG A 99 8.98 1.77 10.59
N CYS A 100 9.90 2.18 11.47
CA CYS A 100 10.44 3.53 11.39
C CYS A 100 11.22 3.68 10.08
N GLY A 101 10.85 4.67 9.26
CA GLY A 101 11.52 4.92 7.98
C GLY A 101 12.96 5.42 8.13
N LYS A 102 13.38 5.82 9.34
CA LYS A 102 14.72 6.31 9.61
C LYS A 102 15.66 5.23 10.16
N CYS A 103 15.22 4.50 11.19
CA CYS A 103 16.09 3.51 11.85
C CYS A 103 15.73 2.05 11.58
N GLY A 104 14.59 1.79 10.92
CA GLY A 104 14.16 0.44 10.59
C GLY A 104 13.57 -0.36 11.74
N LYS A 105 13.46 0.22 12.93
CA LYS A 105 12.85 -0.45 14.09
C LYS A 105 11.36 -0.67 13.88
N ASP A 106 10.87 -1.83 14.32
CA ASP A 106 9.43 -2.08 14.34
C ASP A 106 8.78 -1.14 15.36
N ILE A 107 7.70 -0.48 14.93
CA ILE A 107 6.93 0.38 15.82
C ILE A 107 5.88 -0.49 16.50
N LYS A 108 5.96 -0.56 17.84
CA LYS A 108 5.05 -1.40 18.64
C LYS A 108 3.67 -0.77 18.73
N ASP A 109 2.65 -1.63 18.81
CA ASP A 109 1.25 -1.21 18.93
C ASP A 109 0.97 -0.33 20.16
N SER A 110 1.80 -0.45 21.19
CA SER A 110 1.66 0.36 22.40
C SER A 110 1.93 1.84 22.20
N HIS A 111 2.52 2.19 21.06
CA HIS A 111 2.89 3.57 20.75
C HIS A 111 2.42 3.89 19.35
N PRO A 112 1.49 4.87 19.19
CA PRO A 112 1.01 5.20 17.85
C PRO A 112 2.16 5.67 16.98
N ALA A 113 2.18 5.16 15.75
CA ALA A 113 3.18 5.56 14.78
C ALA A 113 2.99 7.04 14.44
N ARG A 114 4.08 7.79 14.47
CA ARG A 114 4.09 9.17 13.99
C ARG A 114 4.55 9.15 12.53
N TYR A 115 3.96 9.98 11.73
CA TYR A 115 4.26 10.03 10.31
C TYR A 115 4.92 11.35 9.95
N ARG A 116 5.97 11.26 9.17
CA ARG A 116 6.65 12.44 8.62
C ARG A 116 6.92 12.17 7.14
N HIS A 117 6.41 13.04 6.28
CA HIS A 117 6.52 12.87 4.82
C HIS A 117 6.03 11.49 4.35
N GLY A 118 4.91 11.02 4.91
CA GLY A 118 4.33 9.74 4.55
C GLY A 118 5.04 8.50 5.10
N GLN A 119 6.09 8.69 5.90
CA GLN A 119 6.82 7.57 6.51
C GLN A 119 6.57 7.51 8.01
N ALA A 120 6.34 6.30 8.50
CA ALA A 120 6.22 6.07 9.93
C ALA A 120 7.55 6.34 10.64
N ARG A 121 7.48 6.92 11.83
CA ARG A 121 8.64 7.20 12.68
C ARG A 121 8.42 6.62 14.07
N CYS A 122 9.48 6.08 14.65
CA CYS A 122 9.47 5.68 16.05
C CYS A 122 9.69 6.90 16.94
N GLN A 123 9.49 6.73 18.26
CA GLN A 123 9.62 7.84 19.21
C GLN A 123 11.01 8.47 19.22
N GLU A 124 12.05 7.68 18.95
CA GLU A 124 13.44 8.13 18.97
C GLU A 124 13.86 8.89 17.71
N CYS A 125 13.08 8.76 16.63
CA CYS A 125 13.45 9.30 15.31
C CYS A 125 12.52 10.43 14.83
N GLU A 126 11.97 11.18 15.72
CA GLU A 126 11.09 12.31 15.36
C GLU A 126 11.78 13.38 14.52
#